data_3fde1b2c5112a1ed0d0761e5a3ac723c
#
_entry.id   3fde1b2c5112a1ed0d0761e5a3ac723c
#
_cell.length_a   1.000
_cell.length_b   1.000
_cell.length_c   1.000
_cell.angle_alpha   90.00
_cell.angle_beta   90.00
_cell.angle_gamma   90.00
#
_symmetry.space_group_name_H-M   'P 1'
#
loop_
_entity.id
_entity.type
_entity.pdbx_description
1 polymer ?
#
loop_
_entity_poly.entity_id
_entity_poly.type
_entity_poly.pdbx_seq_one_letter_code
_entity_poly.pdbx_strand_id
1 'polypeptide(L)'
;MSERAQPKKHRRDATPSVAIKRLGDMLVGTWQLSGGAEGVIRYEWMEGGRFLLQHVSLQVLGRQIKGMEVIGHLHRVGEQPSDEIWTRFYSFLDGLTLDYVYELNGRELTIWFMRKDSDNRFVGTFSSEGHSYTGAWVWPGGGYQVTGKRIKEPRR
;
A
#
# COMPACT_ATOMS: atom_id res chain seq x y z
N MET A 1 15.55 16.59 47.34
CA MET A 1 14.29 15.94 46.93
C MET A 1 14.34 15.74 45.41
N SER A 2 14.52 14.54 44.96
CA SER A 2 14.48 14.27 43.54
C SER A 2 13.01 14.13 43.10
N GLU A 3 12.52 15.08 42.35
CA GLU A 3 11.25 14.96 41.67
C GLU A 3 11.35 13.77 40.70
N ARG A 4 10.67 12.68 41.04
CA ARG A 4 10.52 11.57 40.08
C ARG A 4 9.68 12.09 38.92
N ALA A 5 10.30 12.32 37.79
CA ALA A 5 9.59 12.60 36.57
C ALA A 5 8.56 11.48 36.35
N GLN A 6 7.27 11.83 36.39
CA GLN A 6 6.22 10.89 36.05
C GLN A 6 6.43 10.47 34.61
N PRO A 7 6.34 9.16 34.29
CA PRO A 7 6.43 8.75 32.91
C PRO A 7 5.33 9.48 32.14
N LYS A 8 5.74 10.22 31.11
CA LYS A 8 4.78 10.85 30.18
C LYS A 8 3.86 9.73 29.72
N LYS A 9 2.58 9.81 30.08
CA LYS A 9 1.57 8.91 29.52
C LYS A 9 1.71 9.03 28.01
N HIS A 10 2.16 7.96 27.34
CA HIS A 10 2.06 7.88 25.91
C HIS A 10 0.59 8.10 25.57
N ARG A 11 0.25 9.30 25.07
CA ARG A 11 -1.05 9.48 24.47
C ARG A 11 -1.11 8.46 23.36
N ARG A 12 -1.93 7.44 23.53
CA ARG A 12 -2.34 6.62 22.40
C ARG A 12 -2.98 7.60 21.43
N ASP A 13 -2.27 7.93 20.36
CA ASP A 13 -2.86 8.73 19.31
C ASP A 13 -4.11 7.99 18.86
N ALA A 14 -5.27 8.53 19.28
CA ALA A 14 -6.56 7.94 19.00
C ALA A 14 -6.88 7.99 17.49
N THR A 15 -6.14 8.80 16.73
CA THR A 15 -6.40 9.10 15.33
C THR A 15 -5.32 8.52 14.40
N PRO A 16 -5.70 7.76 13.37
CA PRO A 16 -4.79 7.41 12.28
C PRO A 16 -4.22 8.65 11.60
N SER A 17 -3.03 8.53 11.00
CA SER A 17 -2.43 9.64 10.26
C SER A 17 -3.27 10.07 9.08
N VAL A 18 -3.14 11.33 8.68
CA VAL A 18 -3.77 11.85 7.45
C VAL A 18 -3.29 11.08 6.23
N ALA A 19 -2.01 10.72 6.19
CA ALA A 19 -1.41 9.99 5.06
C ALA A 19 -2.05 8.62 4.87
N ILE A 20 -2.20 7.81 5.92
CA ILE A 20 -2.80 6.48 5.80
C ILE A 20 -4.30 6.58 5.49
N LYS A 21 -4.98 7.56 6.04
CA LYS A 21 -6.40 7.79 5.76
C LYS A 21 -6.64 8.13 4.30
N ARG A 22 -5.85 9.05 3.73
CA ARG A 22 -5.94 9.42 2.31
C ARG A 22 -5.65 8.22 1.40
N LEU A 23 -4.64 7.45 1.75
CA LEU A 23 -4.28 6.26 0.99
C LEU A 23 -5.43 5.25 0.99
N GLY A 24 -6.02 4.99 2.14
CA GLY A 24 -7.16 4.08 2.26
C GLY A 24 -8.41 4.60 1.54
N ASP A 25 -8.71 5.88 1.64
CA ASP A 25 -9.84 6.49 0.92
C ASP A 25 -9.70 6.31 -0.60
N MET A 26 -8.46 6.29 -1.11
CA MET A 26 -8.20 6.07 -2.53
C MET A 26 -8.24 4.59 -2.92
N LEU A 27 -7.68 3.70 -2.09
CA LEU A 27 -7.42 2.32 -2.45
C LEU A 27 -8.50 1.31 -2.04
N VAL A 28 -9.18 1.52 -0.90
CA VAL A 28 -10.11 0.52 -0.35
C VAL A 28 -11.19 0.16 -1.37
N GLY A 29 -11.35 -1.13 -1.60
CA GLY A 29 -12.24 -1.71 -2.59
C GLY A 29 -11.55 -2.76 -3.43
N THR A 30 -12.24 -3.22 -4.45
CA THR A 30 -11.75 -4.26 -5.35
C THR A 30 -11.45 -3.67 -6.72
N TRP A 31 -10.30 -4.04 -7.27
CA TRP A 31 -9.78 -3.51 -8.53
C TRP A 31 -9.52 -4.64 -9.51
N GLN A 32 -10.05 -4.51 -10.71
CA GLN A 32 -9.73 -5.36 -11.85
C GLN A 32 -8.58 -4.73 -12.63
N LEU A 33 -7.48 -5.46 -12.75
CA LEU A 33 -6.30 -5.01 -13.48
C LEU A 33 -6.27 -5.60 -14.89
N SER A 34 -5.73 -4.82 -15.82
CA SER A 34 -5.48 -5.22 -17.21
C SER A 34 -4.18 -4.60 -17.71
N GLY A 35 -3.66 -5.12 -18.82
CA GLY A 35 -2.38 -4.70 -19.37
C GLY A 35 -1.28 -5.70 -19.05
N GLY A 36 -0.14 -5.22 -18.55
CA GLY A 36 0.98 -6.06 -18.15
C GLY A 36 0.75 -6.86 -16.87
N ALA A 37 -0.26 -6.51 -16.11
CA ALA A 37 -0.77 -7.29 -14.99
C ALA A 37 -2.27 -7.50 -15.17
N GLU A 38 -2.73 -8.74 -15.00
CA GLU A 38 -4.14 -9.10 -15.14
C GLU A 38 -4.61 -9.85 -13.90
N GLY A 39 -5.79 -9.52 -13.43
CA GLY A 39 -6.40 -10.15 -12.26
C GLY A 39 -7.00 -9.14 -11.30
N VAL A 40 -6.99 -9.48 -10.02
CA VAL A 40 -7.73 -8.72 -9.00
C VAL A 40 -6.82 -8.35 -7.83
N ILE A 41 -6.95 -7.12 -7.40
CA ILE A 41 -6.40 -6.62 -6.13
C ILE A 41 -7.55 -6.10 -5.29
N ARG A 42 -7.59 -6.48 -4.01
CA ARG A 42 -8.58 -5.99 -3.06
C ARG A 42 -7.88 -5.37 -1.85
N TYR A 43 -8.27 -4.16 -1.50
CA TYR A 43 -7.78 -3.47 -0.30
C TYR A 43 -8.91 -3.34 0.71
N GLU A 44 -8.59 -3.58 1.96
CA GLU A 44 -9.51 -3.37 3.08
C GLU A 44 -8.80 -2.75 4.28
N TRP A 45 -9.57 -2.05 5.11
CA TRP A 45 -9.05 -1.58 6.39
C TRP A 45 -8.89 -2.74 7.36
N MET A 46 -7.78 -2.74 8.08
CA MET A 46 -7.66 -3.53 9.30
C MET A 46 -8.35 -2.78 10.45
N GLU A 47 -8.76 -3.53 11.46
CA GLU A 47 -9.36 -2.96 12.66
C GLU A 47 -8.49 -1.83 13.23
N GLY A 48 -9.12 -0.70 13.57
CA GLY A 48 -8.43 0.47 14.08
C GLY A 48 -8.06 1.51 13.03
N GLY A 49 -8.15 1.19 11.73
CA GLY A 49 -7.92 2.15 10.64
C GLY A 49 -6.49 2.65 10.49
N ARG A 50 -5.50 1.89 11.00
CA ARG A 50 -4.07 2.26 10.93
C ARG A 50 -3.32 1.51 9.85
N PHE A 51 -3.86 0.39 9.41
CA PHE A 51 -3.26 -0.46 8.41
C PHE A 51 -4.28 -0.85 7.36
N LEU A 52 -3.80 -0.95 6.12
CA LEU A 52 -4.53 -1.56 5.03
C LEU A 52 -4.02 -2.98 4.81
N LEU A 53 -4.92 -3.86 4.45
CA LEU A 53 -4.60 -5.21 4.00
C LEU A 53 -4.92 -5.30 2.51
N GLN A 54 -3.93 -5.69 1.71
CA GLN A 54 -4.08 -5.90 0.28
C GLN A 54 -4.07 -7.40 -0.01
N HIS A 55 -5.04 -7.85 -0.79
CA HIS A 55 -5.09 -9.21 -1.33
C HIS A 55 -4.80 -9.16 -2.82
N VAL A 56 -3.83 -9.95 -3.26
CA VAL A 56 -3.35 -9.95 -4.64
C VAL A 56 -3.54 -11.31 -5.28
N SER A 57 -4.14 -11.33 -6.46
CA SER A 57 -4.22 -12.50 -7.33
C SER A 57 -4.08 -12.03 -8.78
N LEU A 58 -2.88 -12.09 -9.32
CA LEU A 58 -2.52 -11.53 -10.62
C LEU A 58 -1.72 -12.51 -11.46
N GLN A 59 -1.79 -12.28 -12.78
CA GLN A 59 -0.82 -12.77 -13.76
C GLN A 59 0.01 -11.55 -14.20
N VAL A 60 1.31 -11.61 -13.98
CA VAL A 60 2.24 -10.54 -14.37
C VAL A 60 3.34 -11.13 -15.25
N LEU A 61 3.41 -10.68 -16.50
CA LEU A 61 4.42 -11.16 -17.47
C LEU A 61 4.49 -12.70 -17.51
N GLY A 62 3.33 -13.36 -17.54
CA GLY A 62 3.22 -14.81 -17.60
C GLY A 62 3.44 -15.56 -16.29
N ARG A 63 3.64 -14.85 -15.18
CA ARG A 63 3.83 -15.44 -13.85
C ARG A 63 2.62 -15.18 -12.96
N GLN A 64 2.19 -16.20 -12.24
CA GLN A 64 1.16 -16.03 -11.24
C GLN A 64 1.74 -15.41 -9.97
N ILE A 65 1.10 -14.35 -9.49
CA ILE A 65 1.43 -13.69 -8.21
C ILE A 65 0.20 -13.78 -7.34
N LYS A 66 0.37 -14.37 -6.18
CA LYS A 66 -0.68 -14.48 -5.17
C LYS A 66 -0.10 -14.22 -3.80
N GLY A 67 -0.73 -13.35 -3.05
CA GLY A 67 -0.24 -12.99 -1.73
C GLY A 67 -1.05 -11.92 -1.06
N MET A 68 -0.50 -11.42 0.04
CA MET A 68 -1.09 -10.33 0.81
C MET A 68 -0.03 -9.33 1.20
N GLU A 69 -0.42 -8.08 1.40
CA GLU A 69 0.45 -6.99 1.81
C GLU A 69 -0.19 -6.23 2.95
N VAL A 70 0.59 -5.92 3.97
CA VAL A 70 0.18 -5.04 5.07
C VAL A 70 0.82 -3.68 4.85
N ILE A 71 0.00 -2.62 4.88
CA ILE A 71 0.39 -1.26 4.51
C ILE A 71 0.14 -0.33 5.69
N GLY A 72 1.16 0.37 6.15
CA GLY A 72 1.04 1.33 7.23
C GLY A 72 2.38 1.92 7.65
N HIS A 73 2.38 2.78 8.66
CA HIS A 73 3.61 3.33 9.19
C HIS A 73 4.41 2.28 9.96
N LEU A 74 5.72 2.34 9.85
CA LEU A 74 6.60 1.57 10.72
C LEU A 74 6.68 2.29 12.07
N HIS A 75 6.24 1.61 13.12
CA HIS A 75 6.21 2.19 14.46
C HIS A 75 6.71 1.16 15.49
N ARG A 76 7.96 1.29 15.87
CA ARG A 76 8.55 0.43 16.89
C ARG A 76 8.24 0.97 18.28
N VAL A 77 8.22 0.06 19.27
CA VAL A 77 8.00 0.44 20.68
C VAL A 77 9.05 1.44 21.12
N GLY A 78 8.60 2.55 21.71
CA GLY A 78 9.48 3.61 22.19
C GLY A 78 9.95 4.60 21.14
N GLU A 79 9.59 4.39 19.88
CA GLU A 79 9.94 5.28 18.77
C GLU A 79 8.71 6.03 18.25
N GLN A 80 8.95 7.12 17.54
CA GLN A 80 7.90 7.78 16.77
C GLN A 80 7.57 6.97 15.52
N PRO A 81 6.31 7.04 15.02
CA PRO A 81 5.98 6.44 13.74
C PRO A 81 6.86 7.02 12.62
N SER A 82 7.19 6.20 11.63
CA SER A 82 7.85 6.68 10.41
C SER A 82 6.98 7.70 9.68
N ASP A 83 7.59 8.68 9.03
CA ASP A 83 6.86 9.59 8.13
C ASP A 83 6.36 8.84 6.90
N GLU A 84 7.14 7.88 6.42
CA GLU A 84 6.82 7.07 5.26
C GLU A 84 5.83 5.96 5.60
N ILE A 85 5.01 5.61 4.60
CA ILE A 85 4.15 4.41 4.69
C ILE A 85 4.96 3.24 4.16
N TRP A 86 5.19 2.27 5.02
CA TRP A 86 5.90 1.03 4.72
C TRP A 86 4.94 -0.10 4.50
N THR A 87 5.37 -1.04 3.66
CA THR A 87 4.56 -2.21 3.38
C THR A 87 5.43 -3.45 3.36
N ARG A 88 4.82 -4.58 3.66
CA ARG A 88 5.44 -5.87 3.43
C ARG A 88 4.47 -6.79 2.74
N PHE A 89 4.89 -7.26 1.57
CA PHE A 89 4.17 -8.25 0.79
C PHE A 89 4.65 -9.66 1.15
N TYR A 90 3.69 -10.56 1.33
CA TYR A 90 3.93 -11.98 1.61
C TYR A 90 3.47 -12.78 0.42
N SER A 91 4.41 -13.36 -0.31
CA SER A 91 4.13 -14.16 -1.49
C SER A 91 3.75 -15.59 -1.09
N PHE A 92 2.56 -16.03 -1.49
CA PHE A 92 2.06 -17.35 -1.08
C PHE A 92 2.71 -18.50 -1.86
N LEU A 93 3.17 -18.24 -3.09
CA LEU A 93 3.63 -19.28 -3.99
C LEU A 93 5.11 -19.61 -3.83
N ASP A 94 5.92 -18.67 -3.38
CA ASP A 94 7.37 -18.86 -3.24
C ASP A 94 7.92 -18.44 -1.87
N GLY A 95 7.09 -17.87 -1.00
CA GLY A 95 7.49 -17.48 0.36
C GLY A 95 8.35 -16.24 0.43
N LEU A 96 8.52 -15.49 -0.65
CA LEU A 96 9.25 -14.22 -0.61
C LEU A 96 8.50 -13.18 0.22
N THR A 97 9.27 -12.37 0.94
CA THR A 97 8.77 -11.14 1.58
C THR A 97 9.42 -9.95 0.89
N LEU A 98 8.60 -9.01 0.44
CA LEU A 98 9.05 -7.85 -0.31
C LEU A 98 8.58 -6.58 0.39
N ASP A 99 9.50 -5.66 0.62
CA ASP A 99 9.18 -4.39 1.26
C ASP A 99 9.02 -3.28 0.23
N TYR A 100 8.04 -2.40 0.45
CA TYR A 100 7.78 -1.25 -0.40
C TYR A 100 7.53 0.00 0.45
N VAL A 101 7.68 1.15 -0.18
CA VAL A 101 7.28 2.44 0.38
C VAL A 101 6.21 3.04 -0.53
N TYR A 102 5.09 3.48 0.06
CA TYR A 102 3.97 4.08 -0.66
C TYR A 102 3.92 5.58 -0.38
N GLU A 103 3.66 6.35 -1.41
CA GLU A 103 3.39 7.78 -1.29
C GLU A 103 2.25 8.17 -2.23
N LEU A 104 1.22 8.80 -1.66
CA LEU A 104 0.12 9.37 -2.43
C LEU A 104 0.25 10.89 -2.42
N ASN A 105 0.42 11.47 -3.59
CA ASN A 105 0.49 12.91 -3.79
C ASN A 105 -0.67 13.34 -4.69
N GLY A 106 -1.74 13.88 -4.09
CA GLY A 106 -2.97 14.13 -4.82
C GLY A 106 -3.57 12.83 -5.34
N ARG A 107 -3.61 12.68 -6.66
CA ARG A 107 -4.10 11.48 -7.35
C ARG A 107 -2.98 10.58 -7.88
N GLU A 108 -1.73 10.94 -7.63
CA GLU A 108 -0.58 10.16 -8.06
C GLU A 108 -0.08 9.27 -6.93
N LEU A 109 -0.07 7.97 -7.17
CA LEU A 109 0.48 6.98 -6.26
C LEU A 109 1.84 6.52 -6.78
N THR A 110 2.85 6.61 -5.92
CA THR A 110 4.17 6.04 -6.17
C THR A 110 4.43 4.92 -5.17
N ILE A 111 4.90 3.80 -5.68
CA ILE A 111 5.30 2.65 -4.88
C ILE A 111 6.75 2.34 -5.23
N TRP A 112 7.65 2.47 -4.26
CA TRP A 112 9.06 2.15 -4.46
C TRP A 112 9.38 0.80 -3.84
N PHE A 113 10.14 0.00 -4.57
CA PHE A 113 10.65 -1.27 -4.07
C PHE A 113 11.81 -1.03 -3.09
N MET A 114 11.70 -1.58 -1.89
CA MET A 114 12.67 -1.56 -0.79
C MET A 114 12.86 -0.23 -0.08
N ARG A 115 12.93 0.88 -0.79
CA ARG A 115 13.21 2.20 -0.21
C ARG A 115 12.68 3.31 -1.11
N LYS A 116 12.40 4.45 -0.51
CA LYS A 116 12.03 5.66 -1.24
C LYS A 116 13.10 6.02 -2.27
N ASP A 117 12.65 6.52 -3.44
CA ASP A 117 13.48 6.90 -4.58
C ASP A 117 14.22 5.74 -5.26
N SER A 118 13.78 4.51 -5.04
CA SER A 118 14.28 3.34 -5.77
C SER A 118 14.04 3.45 -7.28
N ASP A 119 14.97 2.93 -8.07
CA ASP A 119 14.82 2.81 -9.53
C ASP A 119 13.75 1.80 -9.93
N ASN A 120 13.35 0.91 -9.03
CA ASN A 120 12.27 -0.02 -9.22
C ASN A 120 11.03 0.56 -8.52
N ARG A 121 10.06 1.04 -9.32
CA ARG A 121 8.90 1.73 -8.78
C ARG A 121 7.68 1.63 -9.67
N PHE A 122 6.53 1.77 -9.06
CA PHE A 122 5.27 2.01 -9.73
C PHE A 122 4.90 3.48 -9.61
N VAL A 123 4.41 4.05 -10.69
CA VAL A 123 3.76 5.38 -10.67
C VAL A 123 2.43 5.25 -11.38
N GLY A 124 1.37 5.60 -10.70
CA GLY A 124 0.01 5.55 -11.24
C GLY A 124 -0.79 6.77 -10.89
N THR A 125 -1.70 7.14 -11.79
CA THR A 125 -2.59 8.29 -11.61
C THR A 125 -4.03 7.81 -11.59
N PHE A 126 -4.75 8.16 -10.52
CA PHE A 126 -6.16 7.86 -10.37
C PHE A 126 -7.01 8.88 -11.13
N SER A 127 -8.13 8.41 -11.67
CA SER A 127 -9.13 9.29 -12.25
C SER A 127 -9.69 10.25 -11.19
N SER A 128 -10.25 11.38 -11.63
CA SER A 128 -10.79 12.39 -10.72
C SER A 128 -11.88 11.85 -9.79
N GLU A 129 -12.62 10.83 -10.22
CA GLU A 129 -13.68 10.19 -9.44
C GLU A 129 -13.18 8.99 -8.63
N GLY A 130 -11.91 8.59 -8.81
CA GLY A 130 -11.31 7.47 -8.08
C GLY A 130 -11.78 6.09 -8.52
N HIS A 131 -12.36 5.95 -9.71
CA HIS A 131 -12.91 4.68 -10.21
C HIS A 131 -11.91 3.89 -11.07
N SER A 132 -10.84 4.52 -11.51
CA SER A 132 -9.81 3.88 -12.32
C SER A 132 -8.45 4.51 -12.08
N TYR A 133 -7.41 3.80 -12.46
CA TYR A 133 -6.07 4.34 -12.54
C TYR A 133 -5.32 3.77 -13.72
N THR A 134 -4.33 4.50 -14.20
CA THR A 134 -3.34 4.03 -15.17
C THR A 134 -1.96 4.26 -14.60
N GLY A 135 -1.06 3.31 -14.81
CA GLY A 135 0.29 3.43 -14.29
C GLY A 135 1.24 2.44 -14.91
N ALA A 136 2.46 2.47 -14.43
CA ALA A 136 3.50 1.57 -14.90
C ALA A 136 4.46 1.21 -13.77
N TRP A 137 4.87 -0.05 -13.73
CA TRP A 137 6.07 -0.47 -13.03
C TRP A 137 7.25 -0.27 -13.97
N VAL A 138 8.31 0.34 -13.45
CA VAL A 138 9.56 0.55 -14.17
C VAL A 138 10.73 0.14 -13.30
N TRP A 139 11.72 -0.50 -13.91
CA TRP A 139 12.99 -0.88 -13.29
C TRP A 139 14.09 -0.81 -14.34
N PRO A 140 15.37 -0.81 -13.96
CA PRO A 140 16.45 -0.80 -14.94
C PRO A 140 16.32 -1.97 -15.93
N GLY A 141 16.14 -1.66 -17.21
CA GLY A 141 16.03 -2.63 -18.29
C GLY A 141 14.63 -3.18 -18.56
N GLY A 142 13.58 -2.72 -17.83
CA GLY A 142 12.25 -3.26 -18.08
C GLY A 142 11.12 -2.46 -17.43
N GLY A 143 9.93 -3.01 -17.56
CA GLY A 143 8.71 -2.43 -17.00
C GLY A 143 7.47 -2.97 -17.67
N TYR A 144 6.32 -2.58 -17.18
CA TYR A 144 5.03 -2.85 -17.79
C TYR A 144 4.00 -1.81 -17.41
N GLN A 145 3.04 -1.60 -18.30
CA GLN A 145 1.91 -0.70 -18.03
C GLN A 145 0.73 -1.51 -17.48
N VAL A 146 -0.08 -0.87 -16.65
CA VAL A 146 -1.25 -1.48 -16.04
C VAL A 146 -2.37 -0.44 -15.92
N THR A 147 -3.59 -0.90 -16.11
CA THR A 147 -4.81 -0.15 -15.84
C THR A 147 -5.62 -0.89 -14.80
N GLY A 148 -6.09 -0.17 -13.79
CA GLY A 148 -6.98 -0.70 -12.78
C GLY A 148 -8.35 -0.05 -12.87
N LYS A 149 -9.40 -0.86 -12.73
CA LYS A 149 -10.78 -0.37 -12.66
C LYS A 149 -11.42 -0.90 -11.39
N ARG A 150 -12.04 0.00 -10.64
CA ARG A 150 -12.80 -0.39 -9.45
C ARG A 150 -14.03 -1.17 -9.89
N ILE A 151 -14.20 -2.34 -9.31
CA ILE A 151 -15.37 -3.19 -9.55
C ILE A 151 -16.25 -3.21 -8.30
N LYS A 152 -17.55 -3.41 -8.52
CA LYS A 152 -18.47 -3.58 -7.41
C LYS A 152 -18.25 -4.97 -6.82
N GLU A 153 -18.13 -5.01 -5.49
CA GLU A 153 -18.12 -6.31 -4.81
C GLU A 153 -19.47 -7.01 -5.03
N PRO A 154 -19.46 -8.33 -5.24
CA PRO A 154 -20.71 -9.07 -5.30
C PRO A 154 -21.45 -8.91 -3.96
N ARG A 155 -22.73 -8.54 -4.00
CA ARG A 155 -23.59 -8.49 -2.82
C ARG A 155 -23.67 -9.91 -2.24
N ARG A 156 -23.31 -10.03 -0.98
CA ARG A 156 -23.57 -11.24 -0.23
C ARG A 156 -25.07 -11.40 0.01
#